data_e923b529841a1aa2427f568b75389bb5
#
_entry.id   e923b529841a1aa2427f568b75389bb5
#
_cell.length_a   1.000
_cell.length_b   1.000
_cell.length_c   1.000
_cell.angle_alpha   90.00
_cell.angle_beta   90.00
_cell.angle_gamma   90.00
#
_symmetry.space_group_name_H-M   'P 1'
#
loop_
_entity.id
_entity.type
_entity.pdbx_description
1 polymer ?
#
loop_
_entity_poly.entity_id
_entity_poly.type
_entity_poly.pdbx_seq_one_letter_code
_entity_poly.pdbx_strand_id
1 'polypeptide(L)' 'MLYRITVKNSKLTSGIRVEKGMSVDVPSNSMSNPVTTNGGQAVVDAFMRIYGVDIKKAGALSMAWLDVERIG' A
#
# COMPACT_ATOMS: atom_id res chain seq x y z
N MET A 1 -12.29 -7.01 8.40
CA MET A 1 -10.93 -7.56 8.41
C MET A 1 -9.91 -6.46 8.32
N LEU A 2 -8.78 -6.63 8.95
CA LEU A 2 -7.71 -5.64 8.93
C LEU A 2 -6.49 -6.24 8.24
N TYR A 3 -5.94 -5.50 7.29
CA TYR A 3 -4.76 -5.91 6.54
C TYR A 3 -3.63 -4.93 6.77
N ARG A 4 -2.42 -5.45 6.94
CA ARG A 4 -1.20 -4.63 7.00
C ARG A 4 -0.49 -4.71 5.66
N ILE A 5 -0.26 -3.55 5.07
CA ILE A 5 0.41 -3.42 3.78
C ILE A 5 1.79 -2.84 4.05
N THR A 6 2.82 -3.58 3.69
CA THR A 6 4.22 -3.18 3.94
C THR A 6 4.99 -3.10 2.63
N VAL A 7 5.79 -2.06 2.46
CA VAL A 7 6.65 -1.90 1.29
C VAL A 7 7.83 -2.88 1.38
N LYS A 8 7.97 -3.72 0.37
CA LYS A 8 9.03 -4.73 0.31
C LYS A 8 10.40 -4.17 -0.05
N ASN A 9 10.42 -3.19 -0.95
CA ASN A 9 11.66 -2.63 -1.48
C ASN A 9 11.52 -1.13 -1.65
N SER A 10 12.62 -0.41 -1.47
CA SER A 10 12.65 1.03 -1.70
C SER A 10 12.57 1.34 -3.18
N LYS A 11 11.91 2.45 -3.52
CA LYS A 11 11.75 2.90 -4.90
C LYS A 11 11.73 4.42 -4.95
N LEU A 12 12.39 4.99 -5.95
CA LEU A 12 12.33 6.41 -6.24
C LEU A 12 11.87 6.56 -7.70
N THR A 13 10.68 7.11 -7.90
CA THR A 13 10.08 7.26 -9.22
C THR A 13 9.30 8.57 -9.27
N SER A 14 9.50 9.35 -10.33
CA SER A 14 8.78 10.63 -10.52
C SER A 14 8.90 11.57 -9.33
N GLY A 15 10.06 11.54 -8.65
CA GLY A 15 10.29 12.37 -7.47
C GLY A 15 9.62 11.87 -6.20
N ILE A 16 8.96 10.71 -6.25
CA ILE A 16 8.28 10.12 -5.10
C ILE A 16 9.15 9.01 -4.53
N ARG A 17 9.49 9.13 -3.25
CA ARG A 17 10.29 8.13 -2.55
C ARG A 17 9.39 7.21 -1.73
N VAL A 18 9.48 5.91 -1.99
CA VAL A 18 8.83 4.87 -1.21
C VAL A 18 9.94 4.03 -0.57
N GLU A 19 9.92 3.88 0.74
CA GLU A 19 10.99 3.19 1.46
C GLU A 19 10.53 1.83 1.99
N LYS A 20 11.44 0.86 1.92
CA LYS A 20 11.23 -0.46 2.49
C LYS A 20 10.87 -0.34 3.98
N GLY A 21 9.84 -1.05 4.39
CA GLY A 21 9.38 -1.04 5.77
C GLY A 21 8.25 -0.06 6.06
N MET A 22 7.95 0.87 5.16
CA MET A 22 6.75 1.71 5.29
C MET A 22 5.53 0.82 5.30
N SER A 23 4.62 1.00 6.26
CA SER A 23 3.43 0.16 6.37
C SER A 23 2.21 0.95 6.78
N VAL A 24 1.05 0.46 6.34
CA VAL A 24 -0.24 1.01 6.71
C VAL A 24 -1.21 -0.14 7.01
N ASP A 25 -2.17 0.11 7.89
CA ASP A 25 -3.22 -0.84 8.20
C ASP A 25 -4.50 -0.38 7.50
N VAL A 26 -5.08 -1.28 6.71
CA VAL A 26 -6.25 -0.99 5.88
C VAL A 26 -7.39 -1.92 6.26
N PRO A 27 -8.53 -1.37 6.74
CA PRO A 27 -9.71 -2.20 6.96
C PRO A 27 -10.33 -2.59 5.62
N SER A 28 -10.84 -3.82 5.55
CA SER A 28 -11.53 -4.31 4.36
C SER A 28 -12.78 -5.06 4.79
N ASN A 29 -13.87 -4.84 4.06
CA ASN A 29 -15.14 -5.52 4.31
C ASN A 29 -15.21 -6.90 3.66
N SER A 30 -14.19 -7.31 2.95
CA SER A 30 -14.15 -8.59 2.26
C SER A 30 -12.84 -9.31 2.53
N MET A 31 -12.78 -10.58 2.16
CA MET A 31 -11.55 -11.36 2.25
C MET A 31 -10.60 -11.08 1.09
N SER A 32 -10.94 -10.14 0.22
CA SER A 32 -10.12 -9.78 -0.92
C SER A 32 -8.93 -8.92 -0.51
N ASN A 33 -7.82 -9.12 -1.19
CA ASN A 33 -6.62 -8.33 -1.02
C ASN A 33 -6.90 -6.86 -1.33
N PRO A 34 -6.71 -5.91 -0.38
CA PRO A 34 -7.02 -4.50 -0.61
C PRO A 34 -6.17 -3.85 -1.71
N VAL A 35 -5.00 -4.39 -2.02
CA VAL A 35 -4.15 -3.88 -3.11
C VAL A 35 -4.82 -4.10 -4.46
N THR A 36 -5.56 -5.21 -4.61
CA THR A 36 -6.21 -5.57 -5.87
C THR A 36 -7.70 -5.24 -5.91
N THR A 37 -8.26 -4.74 -4.82
CA THR A 37 -9.68 -4.40 -4.71
C THR A 37 -9.89 -2.92 -5.00
N ASN A 38 -10.85 -2.60 -5.88
CA ASN A 38 -11.17 -1.22 -6.26
C ASN A 38 -9.94 -0.42 -6.71
N GLY A 39 -9.05 -1.07 -7.46
CA GLY A 39 -7.82 -0.43 -7.92
C GLY A 39 -6.84 -0.07 -6.81
N GLY A 40 -7.00 -0.67 -5.63
CA GLY A 40 -6.12 -0.39 -4.51
C GLY A 40 -6.36 0.96 -3.85
N GLN A 41 -7.53 1.57 -4.07
CA GLN A 41 -7.81 2.94 -3.61
C GLN A 41 -7.66 3.10 -2.09
N ALA A 42 -8.09 2.12 -1.30
CA ALA A 42 -7.96 2.18 0.16
C ALA A 42 -6.49 2.21 0.58
N VAL A 43 -5.63 1.49 -0.12
CA VAL A 43 -4.19 1.47 0.13
C VAL A 43 -3.56 2.82 -0.26
N VAL A 44 -3.93 3.35 -1.42
CA VAL A 44 -3.47 4.67 -1.90
C VAL A 44 -3.82 5.75 -0.88
N ASP A 45 -5.07 5.77 -0.41
CA ASP A 45 -5.52 6.75 0.57
C ASP A 45 -4.78 6.64 1.89
N ALA A 46 -4.51 5.42 2.35
CA ALA A 46 -3.80 5.18 3.61
C ALA A 46 -2.35 5.68 3.54
N PHE A 47 -1.64 5.39 2.45
CA PHE A 47 -0.27 5.87 2.28
C PHE A 47 -0.22 7.40 2.17
N MET A 48 -1.19 8.00 1.47
CA MET A 48 -1.26 9.45 1.37
C MET A 48 -1.51 10.09 2.73
N ARG A 49 -2.43 9.53 3.51
CA ARG A 49 -2.79 10.07 4.83
C ARG A 49 -1.64 9.98 5.84
N ILE A 50 -0.93 8.84 5.85
CA ILE A 50 0.08 8.56 6.87
C ILE A 50 1.46 9.09 6.47
N TYR A 51 1.85 8.90 5.22
CA TYR A 51 3.19 9.24 4.74
C TYR A 51 3.24 10.41 3.76
N GLY A 52 2.08 10.88 3.28
CA GLY A 52 2.04 11.90 2.23
C GLY A 52 2.58 11.42 0.90
N VAL A 53 2.54 10.11 0.63
CA VAL A 53 3.11 9.48 -0.56
C VAL A 53 2.00 8.97 -1.47
N ASP A 54 2.04 9.33 -2.75
CA ASP A 54 1.16 8.75 -3.76
C ASP A 54 1.80 7.48 -4.30
N ILE A 55 1.45 6.35 -3.68
CA ILE A 55 2.05 5.06 -4.00
C ILE A 55 1.66 4.57 -5.40
N LYS A 56 0.51 4.98 -5.90
CA LYS A 56 0.06 4.64 -7.25
C LYS A 56 0.91 5.37 -8.29
N LYS A 57 1.13 6.67 -8.10
CA LYS A 57 1.96 7.48 -8.98
C LYS A 57 3.42 7.03 -8.96
N ALA A 58 3.88 6.55 -7.82
CA ALA A 58 5.23 6.00 -7.69
C ALA A 58 5.40 4.66 -8.40
N GLY A 59 4.32 4.06 -8.89
CA GLY A 59 4.36 2.77 -9.56
C GLY A 59 4.60 1.59 -8.62
N ALA A 60 4.34 1.78 -7.33
CA ALA A 60 4.57 0.75 -6.32
C ALA A 60 3.29 0.07 -5.83
N LEU A 61 2.14 0.38 -6.45
CA LEU A 61 0.86 -0.22 -6.09
C LEU A 61 0.70 -1.58 -6.76
N SER A 62 1.47 -2.56 -6.33
CA SER A 62 1.38 -3.92 -6.84
C SER A 62 1.97 -4.90 -5.83
N MET A 63 1.65 -6.17 -6.00
CA MET A 63 2.18 -7.23 -5.13
C MET A 63 3.69 -7.45 -5.31
N ALA A 64 4.27 -6.91 -6.39
CA ALA A 64 5.72 -6.95 -6.58
C ALA A 64 6.44 -6.03 -5.59
N TRP A 65 5.79 -4.96 -5.14
CA TRP A 65 6.36 -3.95 -4.25
C TRP A 65 5.78 -3.97 -2.84
N LEU A 66 4.59 -4.56 -2.67
CA LEU A 66 3.86 -4.54 -1.41
C LEU A 66 3.63 -5.95 -0.89
N ASP A 67 3.82 -6.10 0.41
CA ASP A 67 3.49 -7.30 1.14
C ASP A 67 2.16 -7.07 1.87
N VAL A 68 1.26 -8.03 1.82
CA VAL A 68 -0.07 -7.93 2.42
C VAL A 68 -0.23 -9.02 3.46
N GLU A 69 -0.55 -8.62 4.68
CA GLU A 69 -0.78 -9.54 5.79
C GLU A 69 -2.12 -9.24 6.44
N ARG A 70 -2.93 -10.26 6.62
CA ARG A 70 -4.17 -10.12 7.38
C ARG A 70 -3.84 -10.18 8.88
N ILE A 71 -4.20 -9.14 9.62
CA ILE A 71 -3.86 -9.02 11.04
C ILE A 71 -5.09 -8.93 11.95
N GLY A 72 -6.27 -8.91 11.37
CA GLY A 72 -7.47 -8.84 12.20
C GLY A 72 -8.75 -9.23 11.48
#